data_78519c2a26555673908a749024968f3b
#
_entry.id   78519c2a26555673908a749024968f3b
#
_cell.length_a   1.000
_cell.length_b   1.000
_cell.length_c   1.000
_cell.angle_alpha   90.00
_cell.angle_beta   90.00
_cell.angle_gamma   90.00
#
_symmetry.space_group_name_H-M   'P 1'
#
loop_
_entity.id
_entity.type
_entity.pdbx_description
1 polymer ?
#
loop_
_entity_poly.entity_id
_entity_poly.type
_entity_poly.pdbx_seq_one_letter_code
_entity_poly.pdbx_strand_id
1 'polypeptide(L)'
;LKTLEEPPAHVKFIFATTVPQKVPPTILSRCQRFDFRRLETKTLVEALSRIAKQEQIAVEEAALYAIARASEGSLRDAEVILEQLVSFSEGRIGEDDXXXXSAPWSMTWCARWCRRCWSTRPARP
;
A
#
# COMPACT_ATOMS: atom_id res chain seq x y z
N LEU A 1 21.15 27.93 -1.40
CA LEU A 1 22.19 26.89 -1.50
C LEU A 1 23.26 27.04 -0.42
N LYS A 2 23.57 28.27 0.08
CA LYS A 2 24.56 28.52 1.16
C LYS A 2 24.32 27.66 2.40
N THR A 3 23.05 27.50 2.81
CA THR A 3 22.66 26.72 3.99
C THR A 3 22.96 25.21 3.83
N LEU A 4 23.04 24.73 2.59
CA LEU A 4 23.40 23.35 2.27
C LEU A 4 24.91 23.14 2.22
N GLU A 5 25.65 24.20 1.87
CA GLU A 5 27.12 24.19 1.81
C GLU A 5 27.72 24.28 3.21
N GLU A 6 27.11 25.12 4.06
CA GLU A 6 27.55 25.32 5.45
C GLU A 6 26.33 25.19 6.39
N PRO A 7 25.88 23.94 6.64
CA PRO A 7 24.73 23.74 7.52
C PRO A 7 25.10 24.09 8.98
N PRO A 8 24.19 24.76 9.72
CA PRO A 8 24.40 24.92 11.16
C PRO A 8 24.55 23.56 11.85
N ALA A 9 25.32 23.50 12.91
CA ALA A 9 25.68 22.25 13.59
C ALA A 9 24.46 21.42 14.07
N HIS A 10 23.34 22.09 14.31
CA HIS A 10 22.10 21.47 14.79
C HIS A 10 21.12 21.08 13.68
N VAL A 11 21.45 21.35 12.39
CA VAL A 11 20.54 21.09 11.25
C VAL A 11 21.05 19.90 10.42
N LYS A 12 20.16 18.97 10.13
CA LYS A 12 20.42 17.85 9.23
C LYS A 12 19.37 17.85 8.12
N PHE A 13 19.84 17.71 6.88
CA PHE A 13 18.97 17.66 5.70
C PHE A 13 18.77 16.21 5.26
N ILE A 14 17.52 15.82 5.10
CA ILE A 14 17.15 14.50 4.58
C ILE A 14 16.31 14.72 3.31
N PHE A 15 16.79 14.22 2.19
CA PHE A 15 16.09 14.29 0.89
C PHE A 15 15.61 12.90 0.51
N ALA A 16 14.35 12.79 0.13
CA ALA A 16 13.78 11.53 -0.37
C ALA A 16 13.21 11.77 -1.77
N THR A 17 13.59 10.91 -2.71
CA THR A 17 13.14 11.01 -4.10
C THR A 17 13.12 9.62 -4.74
N THR A 18 12.17 9.42 -5.64
CA THR A 18 12.12 8.23 -6.51
C THR A 18 12.96 8.40 -7.77
N VAL A 19 13.39 9.64 -8.06
CA VAL A 19 14.14 9.97 -9.30
C VAL A 19 15.44 10.69 -8.92
N PRO A 20 16.48 9.94 -8.52
CA PRO A 20 17.75 10.56 -8.10
C PRO A 20 18.44 11.35 -9.21
N GLN A 21 18.18 11.03 -10.47
CA GLN A 21 18.80 11.71 -11.63
C GLN A 21 18.36 13.18 -11.74
N LYS A 22 17.21 13.55 -11.15
CA LYS A 22 16.70 14.94 -11.16
C LYS A 22 17.31 15.81 -10.05
N VAL A 23 18.03 15.20 -9.10
CA VAL A 23 18.67 15.95 -8.01
C VAL A 23 19.96 16.58 -8.56
N PRO A 24 20.16 17.89 -8.35
CA PRO A 24 21.36 18.57 -8.82
C PRO A 24 22.65 17.94 -8.28
N PRO A 25 23.71 17.84 -9.10
CA PRO A 25 25.00 17.27 -8.67
C PRO A 25 25.60 17.97 -7.45
N THR A 26 25.33 19.26 -7.30
CA THR A 26 25.80 20.06 -6.15
C THR A 26 25.23 19.58 -4.81
N ILE A 27 24.01 18.98 -4.83
CA ILE A 27 23.39 18.37 -3.66
C ILE A 27 23.94 16.96 -3.46
N LEU A 28 24.00 16.17 -4.54
CA LEU A 28 24.46 14.78 -4.49
C LEU A 28 25.91 14.67 -3.95
N SER A 29 26.77 15.61 -4.32
CA SER A 29 28.18 15.61 -3.88
C SER A 29 28.37 15.88 -2.37
N ARG A 30 27.32 16.42 -1.71
CA ARG A 30 27.36 16.79 -0.29
C ARG A 30 26.49 15.88 0.59
N CYS A 31 25.79 14.92 -0.02
CA CYS A 31 24.87 14.02 0.69
C CYS A 31 25.34 12.57 0.62
N GLN A 32 25.15 11.86 1.70
CA GLN A 32 25.29 10.40 1.69
C GLN A 32 24.06 9.80 1.06
N ARG A 33 24.23 8.95 0.04
CA ARG A 33 23.14 8.31 -0.69
C ARG A 33 22.82 6.93 -0.11
N PHE A 34 21.53 6.67 0.08
CA PHE A 34 20.99 5.39 0.52
C PHE A 34 19.92 4.95 -0.49
N ASP A 35 20.16 3.85 -1.17
CA ASP A 35 19.21 3.29 -2.14
C ASP A 35 18.34 2.24 -1.44
N PHE A 36 17.03 2.50 -1.40
CA PHE A 36 16.03 1.58 -0.85
C PHE A 36 15.49 0.69 -1.98
N ARG A 37 15.56 -0.61 -1.77
CA ARG A 37 15.04 -1.60 -2.71
C ARG A 37 13.59 -1.94 -2.37
N ARG A 38 12.87 -2.47 -3.36
CA ARG A 38 11.52 -3.03 -3.16
C ARG A 38 11.62 -4.23 -2.23
N LEU A 39 10.59 -4.41 -1.41
CA LEU A 39 10.51 -5.55 -0.48
C LEU A 39 10.20 -6.84 -1.24
N GLU A 40 10.74 -7.93 -0.76
CA GLU A 40 10.41 -9.27 -1.27
C GLU A 40 9.00 -9.67 -0.82
N THR A 41 8.32 -10.47 -1.65
CA THR A 41 6.96 -10.94 -1.39
C THR A 41 6.85 -11.61 -0.01
N LYS A 42 7.83 -12.43 0.37
CA LYS A 42 7.84 -13.10 1.68
C LYS A 42 7.85 -12.11 2.84
N THR A 43 8.72 -11.11 2.77
CA THR A 43 8.85 -10.05 3.78
C THR A 43 7.55 -9.25 3.90
N LEU A 44 6.89 -8.97 2.75
CA LEU A 44 5.59 -8.29 2.72
C LEU A 44 4.50 -9.12 3.39
N VAL A 45 4.44 -10.42 3.08
CA VAL A 45 3.46 -11.34 3.68
C VAL A 45 3.64 -11.41 5.20
N GLU A 46 4.89 -11.49 5.68
CA GLU A 46 5.20 -11.48 7.12
C GLU A 46 4.75 -10.18 7.78
N ALA A 47 5.02 -9.04 7.14
CA ALA A 47 4.62 -7.72 7.65
C ALA A 47 3.09 -7.60 7.70
N LEU A 48 2.40 -7.98 6.62
CA LEU A 48 0.92 -7.95 6.52
C LEU A 48 0.28 -8.89 7.56
N SER A 49 0.84 -10.10 7.75
CA SER A 49 0.37 -11.06 8.75
C SER A 49 0.46 -10.47 10.16
N ARG A 50 1.56 -9.76 10.45
CA ARG A 50 1.75 -9.08 11.74
C ARG A 50 0.70 -7.97 11.94
N ILE A 51 0.46 -7.15 10.91
CA ILE A 51 -0.54 -6.07 10.95
C ILE A 51 -1.94 -6.67 11.14
N ALA A 52 -2.30 -7.70 10.35
CA ALA A 52 -3.59 -8.37 10.43
C ALA A 52 -3.86 -8.92 11.85
N LYS A 53 -2.84 -9.51 12.49
CA LYS A 53 -2.93 -9.99 13.87
C LYS A 53 -3.12 -8.86 14.87
N GLN A 54 -2.42 -7.73 14.70
CA GLN A 54 -2.53 -6.56 15.58
C GLN A 54 -3.92 -5.92 15.50
N GLU A 55 -4.48 -5.86 14.28
CA GLU A 55 -5.81 -5.28 14.02
C GLU A 55 -6.94 -6.31 14.19
N GLN A 56 -6.62 -7.56 14.55
CA GLN A 56 -7.59 -8.66 14.75
C GLN A 56 -8.42 -8.96 13.49
N ILE A 57 -7.79 -8.81 12.32
CA ILE A 57 -8.41 -9.06 11.01
C ILE A 57 -8.16 -10.52 10.61
N ALA A 58 -9.23 -11.25 10.30
CA ALA A 58 -9.13 -12.63 9.82
C ALA A 58 -8.81 -12.64 8.33
N VAL A 59 -7.54 -12.84 7.98
CA VAL A 59 -7.06 -12.88 6.59
C VAL A 59 -6.46 -14.25 6.28
N GLU A 60 -6.83 -14.84 5.16
CA GLU A 60 -6.24 -16.08 4.68
C GLU A 60 -4.83 -15.84 4.13
N GLU A 61 -3.96 -16.83 4.29
CA GLU A 61 -2.58 -16.75 3.80
C GLU A 61 -2.51 -16.53 2.28
N ALA A 62 -3.41 -17.16 1.53
CA ALA A 62 -3.52 -16.97 0.08
C ALA A 62 -3.82 -15.51 -0.29
N ALA A 63 -4.71 -14.86 0.48
CA ALA A 63 -5.05 -13.44 0.29
C ALA A 63 -3.85 -12.53 0.58
N LEU A 64 -3.06 -12.84 1.62
CA LEU A 64 -1.84 -12.08 1.94
C LEU A 64 -0.81 -12.15 0.80
N TYR A 65 -0.65 -13.33 0.19
CA TYR A 65 0.23 -13.50 -0.98
C TYR A 65 -0.28 -12.72 -2.20
N ALA A 66 -1.60 -12.72 -2.43
CA ALA A 66 -2.21 -11.96 -3.53
C ALA A 66 -2.00 -10.45 -3.36
N ILE A 67 -2.21 -9.93 -2.14
CA ILE A 67 -1.96 -8.52 -1.78
C ILE A 67 -0.47 -8.18 -2.00
N ALA A 68 0.43 -9.03 -1.52
CA ALA A 68 1.88 -8.80 -1.63
C ALA A 68 2.35 -8.76 -3.09
N ARG A 69 1.74 -9.57 -3.98
CA ARG A 69 2.02 -9.51 -5.43
C ARG A 69 1.50 -8.21 -6.04
N ALA A 70 0.27 -7.83 -5.71
CA ALA A 70 -0.38 -6.63 -6.26
C ALA A 70 0.33 -5.33 -5.85
N SER A 71 1.00 -5.32 -4.69
CA SER A 71 1.69 -4.14 -4.15
C SER A 71 3.10 -3.92 -4.74
N GLU A 72 3.59 -4.82 -5.58
CA GLU A 72 4.88 -4.70 -6.29
C GLU A 72 6.09 -4.31 -5.40
N GLY A 73 6.13 -4.79 -4.17
CA GLY A 73 7.23 -4.53 -3.25
C GLY A 73 7.08 -3.27 -2.39
N SER A 74 5.90 -2.64 -2.41
CA SER A 74 5.58 -1.45 -1.62
C SER A 74 4.70 -1.85 -0.42
N LEU A 75 5.21 -1.71 0.80
CA LEU A 75 4.44 -2.00 2.02
C LEU A 75 3.23 -1.06 2.15
N ARG A 76 3.41 0.23 1.82
CA ARG A 76 2.33 1.22 1.86
C ARG A 76 1.15 0.82 0.96
N ASP A 77 1.45 0.40 -0.28
CA ASP A 77 0.39 -0.01 -1.21
C ASP A 77 -0.29 -1.30 -0.74
N ALA A 78 0.49 -2.21 -0.15
CA ALA A 78 -0.03 -3.45 0.45
C ALA A 78 -0.99 -3.15 1.62
N GLU A 79 -0.65 -2.20 2.47
CA GLU A 79 -1.50 -1.74 3.59
C GLU A 79 -2.81 -1.12 3.07
N VAL A 80 -2.72 -0.27 2.05
CA VAL A 80 -3.90 0.36 1.42
C VAL A 80 -4.84 -0.71 0.83
N ILE A 81 -4.29 -1.71 0.13
CA ILE A 81 -5.08 -2.81 -0.43
C ILE A 81 -5.75 -3.61 0.70
N LEU A 82 -5.01 -3.94 1.75
CA LEU A 82 -5.55 -4.65 2.91
C LEU A 82 -6.71 -3.87 3.56
N GLU A 83 -6.53 -2.57 3.78
CA GLU A 83 -7.53 -1.68 4.37
C GLU A 83 -8.80 -1.61 3.51
N GLN A 84 -8.63 -1.56 2.19
CA GLN A 84 -9.75 -1.60 1.26
C GLN A 84 -10.51 -2.93 1.38
N LEU A 85 -9.81 -4.06 1.38
CA LEU A 85 -10.42 -5.39 1.51
C LEU A 85 -11.19 -5.53 2.82
N VAL A 86 -10.64 -5.04 3.94
CA VAL A 86 -11.31 -5.02 5.24
C VAL A 86 -12.63 -4.24 5.18
N SER A 87 -12.63 -3.11 4.46
CA SER A 87 -13.83 -2.26 4.32
C SER A 87 -14.98 -2.95 3.56
N PHE A 88 -14.64 -3.93 2.73
CA PHE A 88 -15.63 -4.63 1.88
C PHE A 88 -15.98 -6.03 2.36
N SER A 89 -15.15 -6.64 3.19
CA SER A 89 -15.35 -7.99 3.71
C SER A 89 -16.12 -7.95 5.02
N GLU A 90 -17.19 -8.73 5.12
CA GLU A 90 -17.92 -8.92 6.37
C GLU A 90 -17.35 -10.12 7.14
N GLY A 91 -16.08 -10.01 7.61
CA GLY A 91 -15.48 -11.04 8.44
C GLY A 91 -14.13 -11.53 7.94
N ARG A 92 -14.09 -12.60 7.15
CA ARG A 92 -12.85 -13.23 6.70
C ARG A 92 -12.48 -12.83 5.27
N ILE A 93 -11.24 -12.40 5.08
CA ILE A 93 -10.72 -12.00 3.76
C ILE A 93 -10.10 -13.24 3.09
N GLY A 94 -10.68 -13.65 1.97
CA GLY A 94 -10.21 -14.76 1.15
C GLY A 94 -9.47 -14.33 -0.10
N GLU A 95 -8.95 -15.30 -0.84
CA GLU A 95 -8.25 -15.06 -2.12
C GLU A 95 -9.17 -14.43 -3.17
N ASP A 96 -10.46 -14.78 -3.17
CA ASP A 96 -11.46 -14.26 -4.12
C ASP A 96 -11.68 -12.75 -3.97
N ASP A 97 -11.52 -12.25 -2.77
CA ASP A 97 -11.60 -10.81 -2.50
C ASP A 97 -10.45 -10.04 -3.16
N UNK A 98 -9.39 -10.58 -3.27
CA UNK A 98 -8.25 -10.05 -3.92
C UNK A 98 -8.42 -10.00 -5.41
N UNK A 99 -9.21 -10.69 -5.86
CA UNK A 99 -9.54 -10.66 -7.20
C UNK A 99 -10.42 -9.53 -7.58
N UNK A 100 -10.88 -9.02 -6.71
CA UNK A 100 -11.62 -7.86 -6.80
C UNK A 100 -10.81 -6.59 -6.72
N UNK A 101 -9.86 -6.64 -6.26
CA UNK A 101 -8.95 -5.57 -6.14
C UNK A 101 -7.95 -5.50 -7.27
N SER A 102 -7.74 -6.53 -7.99
CA SER A 102 -6.79 -6.55 -9.12
C SER A 102 -7.42 -6.27 -10.48
N ALA A 103 -8.71 -6.33 -10.59
CA ALA A 103 -9.42 -5.95 -11.82
C ALA A 103 -9.33 -4.43 -12.02
N PRO A 104 -9.01 -3.97 -13.25
CA PRO A 104 -9.03 -2.53 -13.53
C PRO A 104 -10.42 -1.97 -13.19
N TRP A 105 -10.47 -0.74 -12.74
CA TRP A 105 -11.64 0.01 -12.22
C TRP A 105 -12.87 -0.01 -13.14
N SER A 106 -13.00 -1.03 -13.95
CA SER A 106 -14.06 -1.19 -14.95
C SER A 106 -15.15 -2.13 -14.49
N MET A 107 -16.33 -1.65 -14.52
CA MET A 107 -17.64 -2.33 -14.53
C MET A 107 -17.99 -3.39 -13.47
N THR A 108 -17.05 -4.27 -13.07
CA THR A 108 -17.36 -5.35 -12.11
C THR A 108 -17.62 -4.83 -10.69
N TRP A 109 -16.94 -3.76 -10.33
CA TRP A 109 -17.11 -3.08 -9.03
C TRP A 109 -18.48 -2.41 -8.92
N CYS A 110 -18.90 -1.73 -9.99
CA CYS A 110 -20.20 -1.08 -10.06
C CYS A 110 -21.36 -2.10 -9.96
N ALA A 111 -21.19 -3.25 -10.60
CA ALA A 111 -22.23 -4.30 -10.63
C ALA A 111 -22.41 -4.99 -9.26
N ARG A 112 -21.33 -5.21 -8.52
CA ARG A 112 -21.38 -5.82 -7.18
C ARG A 112 -21.92 -4.84 -6.14
N TRP A 113 -21.47 -3.58 -6.21
CA TRP A 113 -21.92 -2.49 -5.32
C TRP A 113 -23.41 -2.16 -5.57
N CYS A 114 -23.80 -2.11 -6.84
CA CYS A 114 -25.17 -1.82 -7.25
C CYS A 114 -26.15 -2.92 -6.80
N ARG A 115 -25.76 -4.20 -6.91
CA ARG A 115 -26.57 -5.34 -6.41
C ARG A 115 -26.77 -5.28 -4.89
N ARG A 116 -25.72 -4.89 -4.13
CA ARG A 116 -25.78 -4.82 -2.67
C ARG A 116 -26.63 -3.63 -2.18
N CYS A 117 -26.45 -2.46 -2.78
CA CYS A 117 -27.25 -1.27 -2.47
C CYS A 117 -28.72 -1.42 -2.86
N TRP A 118 -29.00 -2.21 -3.92
CA TRP A 118 -30.39 -2.43 -4.38
C TRP A 118 -31.13 -3.45 -3.51
N SER A 119 -30.43 -4.48 -3.01
CA SER A 119 -31.07 -5.55 -2.21
C SER A 119 -31.39 -5.11 -0.76
N THR A 120 -30.77 -4.03 -0.27
CA THR A 120 -31.01 -3.54 1.10
C THR A 120 -32.02 -2.40 1.19
N ARG A 121 -32.67 -2.01 0.08
CA ARG A 121 -33.71 -1.00 0.13
C ARG A 121 -35.01 -1.63 0.66
N PRO A 122 -35.50 -1.23 1.84
CA PRO A 122 -36.82 -1.65 2.27
C PRO A 122 -37.86 -1.10 1.30
N ALA A 123 -38.83 -1.95 0.92
CA ALA A 123 -39.94 -1.53 0.08
C ALA A 123 -40.68 -0.36 0.77
N ARG A 124 -40.79 0.75 0.07
CA ARG A 124 -41.60 1.88 0.58
C ARG A 124 -43.06 1.48 0.58
N PRO A 125 -43.85 1.84 1.62
CA PRO A 125 -45.26 1.56 1.67
C PRO A 125 -46.04 2.33 0.61
#